data_8f968a1475d91373faa27c4d118b24fc
#
_entry.id   8f968a1475d91373faa27c4d118b24fc
#
_cell.length_a   1.000
_cell.length_b   1.000
_cell.length_c   1.000
_cell.angle_alpha   90.00
_cell.angle_beta   90.00
_cell.angle_gamma   90.00
#
_symmetry.space_group_name_H-M   'P 1'
#
loop_
_entity.id
_entity.type
_entity.pdbx_description
1 polymer ?
#
loop_
_entity_poly.entity_id
_entity_poly.type
_entity_poly.pdbx_seq_one_letter_code
_entity_poly.pdbx_strand_id
1 'polypeptide(L)'
;MSLYAQQLVRYPELGISLDFSKLPLDDAFLSSMQGRIDRAFADMKALESGAIANPDEKRMVGHYWLRNSALAPTPELKAAIDGPLADVKAFGRDVLDGKITPPRAEQYSAALVIGIGGSALGPELVADAIPAAGLDMFFLDNTDPDGMYKVLESLPLEETLVVVISKSGGTPETRNGMLVAQDFFKKNGVEFAPQAVAVTGVGSKLDKTAEAEGWLKRFPMEDWVGGRTSVMSVVGLVPAVLQGVDVDELLEGARLMDEKTRQDCVKCNAAMKLALAWYKATNGKGEKDMVVLPYKDALVLFSKYLQQLIMESLGKRLDLDGNEVCQGISVYGNKGSTDQHAYVQQLRDGVNNFFATFIEVRECSADAVEVEAGATCGDFLQGFLRGTRQALAESGRSSITISIPEV
;
A
#
# COMPACT_ATOMS: atom_id res chain seq x y z
N MET A 1 27.28 -24.09 5.76
CA MET A 1 25.98 -23.57 5.26
C MET A 1 26.32 -22.49 4.23
N SER A 2 25.66 -22.48 3.06
CA SER A 2 25.91 -21.43 2.05
C SER A 2 25.50 -20.05 2.56
N LEU A 3 26.11 -18.96 2.06
CA LEU A 3 25.72 -17.58 2.39
C LEU A 3 24.22 -17.34 2.16
N TYR A 4 23.69 -17.88 1.07
CA TYR A 4 22.25 -17.84 0.78
C TYR A 4 21.43 -18.40 1.95
N ALA A 5 21.75 -19.62 2.41
CA ALA A 5 20.99 -20.25 3.49
C ALA A 5 21.12 -19.53 4.85
N GLN A 6 22.22 -18.80 5.08
CA GLN A 6 22.40 -17.98 6.29
C GLN A 6 21.64 -16.67 6.24
N GLN A 7 21.45 -16.11 5.04
CA GLN A 7 20.85 -14.80 4.83
C GLN A 7 19.36 -14.86 4.42
N LEU A 8 18.77 -16.06 4.36
CA LEU A 8 17.38 -16.26 3.99
C LEU A 8 16.46 -16.25 5.22
N VAL A 9 15.38 -15.48 5.17
CA VAL A 9 14.24 -15.56 6.08
C VAL A 9 13.10 -16.24 5.33
N ARG A 10 12.44 -17.22 5.95
CA ARG A 10 11.34 -17.97 5.35
C ARG A 10 10.17 -18.07 6.29
N TYR A 11 8.98 -17.90 5.73
CA TYR A 11 7.69 -18.17 6.36
C TYR A 11 6.94 -19.19 5.48
N PRO A 12 7.25 -20.51 5.64
CA PRO A 12 6.71 -21.54 4.75
C PRO A 12 5.18 -21.56 4.72
N GLU A 13 4.56 -21.28 5.85
CA GLU A 13 3.11 -21.23 6.02
C GLU A 13 2.43 -20.09 5.25
N LEU A 14 3.20 -19.04 4.89
CA LEU A 14 2.75 -17.92 4.05
C LEU A 14 3.27 -18.03 2.61
N GLY A 15 4.12 -19.01 2.34
CA GLY A 15 4.83 -19.09 1.07
C GLY A 15 5.84 -17.95 0.83
N ILE A 16 6.12 -17.09 1.82
CA ILE A 16 6.96 -15.89 1.70
C ILE A 16 8.40 -16.18 2.08
N SER A 17 9.34 -15.62 1.33
CA SER A 17 10.75 -15.61 1.70
C SER A 17 11.45 -14.32 1.30
N LEU A 18 12.47 -13.93 2.10
CA LEU A 18 13.33 -12.78 1.83
C LEU A 18 14.78 -13.22 1.78
N ASP A 19 15.44 -13.00 0.65
CA ASP A 19 16.84 -13.30 0.41
C ASP A 19 17.71 -12.05 0.52
N PHE A 20 18.57 -12.01 1.51
CA PHE A 20 19.55 -10.94 1.76
C PHE A 20 20.98 -11.33 1.32
N SER A 21 21.17 -12.42 0.61
CA SER A 21 22.52 -12.92 0.25
C SER A 21 23.33 -11.97 -0.64
N LYS A 22 22.67 -11.04 -1.34
CA LYS A 22 23.29 -9.97 -2.14
C LYS A 22 23.45 -8.64 -1.39
N LEU A 23 23.00 -8.59 -0.13
CA LEU A 23 23.21 -7.49 0.84
C LEU A 23 23.34 -8.11 2.24
N PRO A 24 24.39 -8.94 2.50
CA PRO A 24 24.47 -9.73 3.72
C PRO A 24 24.68 -8.88 4.95
N LEU A 25 23.99 -9.27 6.03
CA LEU A 25 24.18 -8.73 7.37
C LEU A 25 25.09 -9.68 8.14
N ASP A 26 26.37 -9.32 8.26
CA ASP A 26 27.36 -10.09 8.99
C ASP A 26 27.27 -9.86 10.51
N ASP A 27 27.87 -10.76 11.29
CA ASP A 27 27.78 -10.71 12.76
C ASP A 27 28.46 -9.46 13.34
N ALA A 28 29.47 -8.90 12.69
CA ALA A 28 30.13 -7.68 13.13
C ALA A 28 29.18 -6.48 13.00
N PHE A 29 28.49 -6.37 11.87
CA PHE A 29 27.47 -5.33 11.66
C PHE A 29 26.32 -5.49 12.66
N LEU A 30 25.77 -6.70 12.82
CA LEU A 30 24.67 -6.94 13.76
C LEU A 30 25.08 -6.60 15.20
N SER A 31 26.29 -6.98 15.62
CA SER A 31 26.82 -6.64 16.94
C SER A 31 26.95 -5.12 17.14
N SER A 32 27.37 -4.39 16.12
CA SER A 32 27.47 -2.91 16.18
C SER A 32 26.11 -2.23 16.27
N MET A 33 25.06 -2.89 15.81
CA MET A 33 23.67 -2.39 15.80
C MET A 33 22.86 -2.82 17.02
N GLN A 34 23.38 -3.71 17.88
CA GLN A 34 22.59 -4.35 18.94
C GLN A 34 21.81 -3.36 19.81
N GLY A 35 22.43 -2.30 20.28
CA GLY A 35 21.74 -1.30 21.11
C GLY A 35 20.59 -0.57 20.38
N ARG A 36 20.73 -0.36 19.06
CA ARG A 36 19.65 0.21 18.24
C ARG A 36 18.52 -0.79 17.98
N ILE A 37 18.87 -2.06 17.80
CA ILE A 37 17.91 -3.16 17.63
C ILE A 37 17.05 -3.30 18.89
N ASP A 38 17.68 -3.36 20.06
CA ASP A 38 16.99 -3.50 21.34
C ASP A 38 16.04 -2.31 21.59
N ARG A 39 16.52 -1.10 21.31
CA ARG A 39 15.69 0.11 21.39
C ARG A 39 14.51 0.06 20.42
N ALA A 40 14.72 -0.32 19.16
CA ALA A 40 13.65 -0.39 18.16
C ALA A 40 12.55 -1.39 18.56
N PHE A 41 12.90 -2.55 19.11
CA PHE A 41 11.91 -3.50 19.65
C PHE A 41 11.14 -2.93 20.84
N ALA A 42 11.83 -2.23 21.76
CA ALA A 42 11.18 -1.60 22.90
C ALA A 42 10.23 -0.47 22.48
N ASP A 43 10.68 0.40 21.56
CA ASP A 43 9.90 1.52 21.05
C ASP A 43 8.66 1.01 20.27
N MET A 44 8.78 -0.06 19.47
CA MET A 44 7.64 -0.69 18.79
C MET A 44 6.58 -1.18 19.78
N LYS A 45 6.98 -1.84 20.88
CA LYS A 45 6.04 -2.29 21.92
C LYS A 45 5.34 -1.10 22.58
N ALA A 46 6.05 -0.02 22.83
CA ALA A 46 5.47 1.19 23.40
C ALA A 46 4.45 1.83 22.44
N LEU A 47 4.77 1.93 21.14
CA LEU A 47 3.86 2.44 20.11
C LEU A 47 2.58 1.61 20.02
N GLU A 48 2.71 0.30 19.94
CA GLU A 48 1.58 -0.63 19.88
C GLU A 48 0.71 -0.61 21.16
N SER A 49 1.28 -0.20 22.28
CA SER A 49 0.56 0.02 23.54
C SER A 49 -0.11 1.40 23.62
N GLY A 50 -0.08 2.19 22.57
CA GLY A 50 -0.75 3.50 22.48
C GLY A 50 0.12 4.69 22.91
N ALA A 51 1.45 4.57 22.91
CA ALA A 51 2.32 5.72 23.13
C ALA A 51 2.13 6.79 22.04
N ILE A 52 2.32 8.07 22.43
CA ILE A 52 2.26 9.18 21.49
C ILE A 52 3.47 9.11 20.54
N ALA A 53 3.20 8.80 19.28
CA ALA A 53 4.23 8.68 18.23
C ALA A 53 4.38 9.96 17.40
N ASN A 54 3.32 10.77 17.31
CA ASN A 54 3.35 12.07 16.65
C ASN A 54 3.26 13.18 17.70
N PRO A 55 4.40 13.73 18.15
CA PRO A 55 4.43 14.73 19.20
C PRO A 55 3.80 16.07 18.75
N ASP A 56 3.86 16.42 17.46
CA ASP A 56 3.33 17.68 16.93
C ASP A 56 1.81 17.72 17.02
N GLU A 57 1.15 16.61 16.70
CA GLU A 57 -0.30 16.48 16.77
C GLU A 57 -0.78 15.82 18.08
N LYS A 58 0.13 15.41 18.95
CA LYS A 58 -0.13 14.67 20.20
C LYS A 58 -1.00 13.43 19.99
N ARG A 59 -0.71 12.67 18.92
CA ARG A 59 -1.48 11.50 18.53
C ARG A 59 -0.70 10.20 18.69
N MET A 60 -1.41 9.16 19.09
CA MET A 60 -0.94 7.79 18.94
C MET A 60 -1.03 7.36 17.47
N VAL A 61 -0.34 6.27 17.12
CA VAL A 61 -0.36 5.65 15.79
C VAL A 61 -0.83 4.20 15.98
N GLY A 62 -1.97 3.87 15.39
CA GLY A 62 -2.65 2.60 15.65
C GLY A 62 -2.94 1.76 14.41
N HIS A 63 -2.35 2.06 13.25
CA HIS A 63 -2.55 1.26 12.04
C HIS A 63 -2.16 -0.22 12.22
N TYR A 64 -1.34 -0.55 13.22
CA TYR A 64 -1.01 -1.93 13.60
C TYR A 64 -2.24 -2.72 14.05
N TRP A 65 -3.16 -2.09 14.76
CA TRP A 65 -4.36 -2.74 15.30
C TRP A 65 -5.37 -3.09 14.21
N LEU A 66 -5.30 -2.45 13.04
CA LEU A 66 -6.16 -2.77 11.90
C LEU A 66 -5.94 -4.20 11.38
N ARG A 67 -4.77 -4.80 11.63
CA ARG A 67 -4.42 -6.18 11.28
C ARG A 67 -5.00 -7.19 12.27
N ASN A 68 -5.15 -6.78 13.53
CA ASN A 68 -5.72 -7.58 14.60
C ASN A 68 -6.28 -6.68 15.71
N SER A 69 -7.56 -6.42 15.69
CA SER A 69 -8.24 -5.51 16.64
C SER A 69 -8.13 -5.96 18.11
N ALA A 70 -7.86 -7.26 18.36
CA ALA A 70 -7.63 -7.76 19.70
C ALA A 70 -6.37 -7.19 20.37
N LEU A 71 -5.47 -6.59 19.59
CA LEU A 71 -4.24 -5.94 20.06
C LEU A 71 -4.46 -4.46 20.41
N ALA A 72 -5.63 -3.89 20.11
CA ALA A 72 -5.94 -2.50 20.46
C ALA A 72 -5.89 -2.31 21.98
N PRO A 73 -5.27 -1.22 22.48
CA PRO A 73 -5.04 -1.00 23.92
C PRO A 73 -6.30 -0.88 24.78
N THR A 74 -7.42 -0.49 24.17
CA THR A 74 -8.69 -0.32 24.90
C THR A 74 -9.87 -0.93 24.15
N PRO A 75 -10.95 -1.31 24.86
CA PRO A 75 -12.18 -1.82 24.24
C PRO A 75 -12.81 -0.81 23.24
N GLU A 76 -12.69 0.49 23.50
CA GLU A 76 -13.22 1.55 22.62
C GLU A 76 -12.47 1.58 21.28
N LEU A 77 -11.13 1.46 21.31
CA LEU A 77 -10.32 1.39 20.09
C LEU A 77 -10.61 0.09 19.32
N LYS A 78 -10.80 -1.02 20.01
CA LYS A 78 -11.24 -2.27 19.37
C LYS A 78 -12.60 -2.09 18.69
N ALA A 79 -13.56 -1.51 19.36
CA ALA A 79 -14.90 -1.25 18.80
C ALA A 79 -14.84 -0.29 17.59
N ALA A 80 -13.94 0.73 17.62
CA ALA A 80 -13.70 1.65 16.51
C ALA A 80 -13.08 0.98 15.28
N ILE A 81 -12.55 -0.22 15.41
CA ILE A 81 -12.07 -1.06 14.29
C ILE A 81 -13.18 -2.01 13.84
N ASP A 82 -13.71 -2.80 14.75
CA ASP A 82 -14.64 -3.90 14.44
C ASP A 82 -15.97 -3.39 13.88
N GLY A 83 -16.50 -2.29 14.42
CA GLY A 83 -17.77 -1.70 13.96
C GLY A 83 -17.70 -1.23 12.51
N PRO A 84 -16.79 -0.30 12.16
CA PRO A 84 -16.63 0.13 10.77
C PRO A 84 -16.28 -0.99 9.79
N LEU A 85 -15.49 -1.99 10.20
CA LEU A 85 -15.20 -3.16 9.35
C LEU A 85 -16.48 -3.95 9.03
N ALA A 86 -17.32 -4.21 10.03
CA ALA A 86 -18.59 -4.89 9.83
C ALA A 86 -19.53 -4.09 8.92
N ASP A 87 -19.57 -2.77 9.10
CA ASP A 87 -20.35 -1.84 8.27
C ASP A 87 -19.87 -1.83 6.80
N VAL A 88 -18.56 -1.79 6.57
CA VAL A 88 -17.96 -1.84 5.22
C VAL A 88 -18.33 -3.14 4.52
N LYS A 89 -18.18 -4.28 5.19
CA LYS A 89 -18.52 -5.60 4.63
C LYS A 89 -20.01 -5.73 4.31
N ALA A 90 -20.88 -5.23 5.19
CA ALA A 90 -22.31 -5.23 4.95
C ALA A 90 -22.67 -4.35 3.75
N PHE A 91 -22.10 -3.14 3.68
CA PHE A 91 -22.33 -2.21 2.59
C PHE A 91 -21.89 -2.76 1.24
N GLY A 92 -20.65 -3.28 1.15
CA GLY A 92 -20.15 -3.89 -0.09
C GLY A 92 -21.02 -5.03 -0.58
N ARG A 93 -21.40 -5.96 0.31
CA ARG A 93 -22.32 -7.05 -0.01
C ARG A 93 -23.68 -6.52 -0.49
N ASP A 94 -24.27 -5.54 0.20
CA ASP A 94 -25.60 -5.05 -0.16
C ASP A 94 -25.59 -4.26 -1.48
N VAL A 95 -24.48 -3.63 -1.86
CA VAL A 95 -24.27 -3.03 -3.20
C VAL A 95 -24.15 -4.13 -4.26
N LEU A 96 -23.26 -5.10 -4.07
CA LEU A 96 -23.01 -6.16 -5.06
C LEU A 96 -24.19 -7.12 -5.22
N ASP A 97 -24.97 -7.35 -4.17
CA ASP A 97 -26.21 -8.12 -4.21
C ASP A 97 -27.41 -7.35 -4.82
N GLY A 98 -27.22 -6.09 -5.20
CA GLY A 98 -28.29 -5.24 -5.73
C GLY A 98 -29.40 -4.87 -4.73
N LYS A 99 -29.09 -4.89 -3.42
CA LYS A 99 -30.01 -4.39 -2.37
C LYS A 99 -29.90 -2.87 -2.22
N ILE A 100 -28.74 -2.32 -2.49
CA ILE A 100 -28.49 -0.88 -2.63
C ILE A 100 -28.29 -0.62 -4.11
N THR A 101 -29.20 0.11 -4.72
CA THR A 101 -29.23 0.39 -6.16
C THR A 101 -29.12 1.87 -6.44
N PRO A 102 -28.60 2.27 -7.61
CA PRO A 102 -28.62 3.66 -8.04
C PRO A 102 -30.06 4.11 -8.31
N PRO A 103 -30.35 5.44 -8.24
CA PRO A 103 -31.70 5.95 -8.42
C PRO A 103 -32.36 5.67 -9.79
N ARG A 104 -31.53 5.44 -10.84
CA ARG A 104 -31.99 5.36 -12.23
C ARG A 104 -31.54 4.12 -12.98
N ALA A 105 -30.83 3.20 -12.33
CA ALA A 105 -30.38 1.94 -12.91
C ALA A 105 -30.69 0.78 -11.97
N GLU A 106 -30.64 -0.44 -12.47
CA GLU A 106 -30.96 -1.65 -11.69
C GLU A 106 -29.84 -2.00 -10.69
N GLN A 107 -28.59 -1.68 -11.03
CA GLN A 107 -27.41 -1.95 -10.18
C GLN A 107 -26.27 -0.98 -10.50
N TYR A 108 -25.33 -0.87 -9.57
CA TYR A 108 -24.05 -0.22 -9.82
C TYR A 108 -23.15 -1.11 -10.65
N SER A 109 -22.42 -0.52 -11.62
CA SER A 109 -21.38 -1.22 -12.41
C SER A 109 -20.00 -0.58 -12.24
N ALA A 110 -19.93 0.67 -11.74
CA ALA A 110 -18.70 1.41 -11.57
C ALA A 110 -18.62 2.08 -10.20
N ALA A 111 -17.39 2.26 -9.69
CA ALA A 111 -17.09 3.06 -8.51
C ALA A 111 -16.04 4.13 -8.86
N LEU A 112 -16.37 5.40 -8.58
CA LEU A 112 -15.45 6.53 -8.71
C LEU A 112 -14.90 6.90 -7.35
N VAL A 113 -13.60 6.67 -7.12
CA VAL A 113 -12.91 7.05 -5.89
C VAL A 113 -12.26 8.41 -6.09
N ILE A 114 -12.58 9.37 -5.22
CA ILE A 114 -12.02 10.73 -5.24
C ILE A 114 -11.19 10.92 -3.98
N GLY A 115 -9.87 10.96 -4.13
CA GLY A 115 -8.93 11.07 -3.01
C GLY A 115 -7.54 11.43 -3.51
N ILE A 116 -6.60 11.76 -2.61
CA ILE A 116 -5.21 12.03 -2.96
C ILE A 116 -4.27 11.42 -1.92
N GLY A 117 -3.04 11.11 -2.31
CA GLY A 117 -2.03 10.54 -1.43
C GLY A 117 -2.51 9.23 -0.79
N GLY A 118 -2.53 9.13 0.53
CA GLY A 118 -2.97 7.93 1.23
C GLY A 118 -4.44 7.55 0.99
N SER A 119 -5.26 8.49 0.52
CA SER A 119 -6.66 8.22 0.16
C SER A 119 -6.83 7.67 -1.27
N ALA A 120 -5.77 7.63 -2.08
CA ALA A 120 -5.77 7.10 -3.43
C ALA A 120 -4.77 5.96 -3.62
N LEU A 121 -3.49 6.14 -3.25
CA LEU A 121 -2.39 5.22 -3.60
C LEU A 121 -2.58 3.79 -3.10
N GLY A 122 -3.12 3.62 -1.88
CA GLY A 122 -3.46 2.29 -1.35
C GLY A 122 -4.63 1.64 -2.08
N PRO A 123 -5.78 2.33 -2.20
CA PRO A 123 -6.91 1.88 -3.02
C PRO A 123 -6.55 1.55 -4.47
N GLU A 124 -5.78 2.41 -5.16
CA GLU A 124 -5.30 2.16 -6.53
C GLU A 124 -4.47 0.88 -6.63
N LEU A 125 -3.52 0.70 -5.69
CA LEU A 125 -2.70 -0.50 -5.66
C LEU A 125 -3.54 -1.76 -5.48
N VAL A 126 -4.51 -1.76 -4.56
CA VAL A 126 -5.40 -2.91 -4.34
C VAL A 126 -6.24 -3.17 -5.58
N ALA A 127 -6.79 -2.12 -6.20
CA ALA A 127 -7.62 -2.22 -7.38
C ALA A 127 -6.89 -2.80 -8.59
N ASP A 128 -5.61 -2.44 -8.77
CA ASP A 128 -4.78 -2.92 -9.88
C ASP A 128 -4.20 -4.32 -9.60
N ALA A 129 -3.82 -4.59 -8.34
CA ALA A 129 -3.14 -5.82 -7.97
C ALA A 129 -4.06 -7.03 -7.81
N ILE A 130 -5.27 -6.84 -7.30
CA ILE A 130 -6.18 -7.94 -6.94
C ILE A 130 -7.35 -7.98 -7.92
N PRO A 131 -7.39 -8.94 -8.86
CA PRO A 131 -8.52 -9.08 -9.75
C PRO A 131 -9.77 -9.51 -8.94
N ALA A 132 -10.89 -8.83 -9.19
CA ALA A 132 -12.15 -9.14 -8.54
C ALA A 132 -13.32 -8.88 -9.50
N ALA A 133 -14.50 -9.42 -9.19
CA ALA A 133 -15.66 -9.45 -10.08
C ALA A 133 -16.78 -8.48 -9.63
N GLY A 134 -16.44 -7.41 -8.92
CA GLY A 134 -17.37 -6.37 -8.49
C GLY A 134 -17.43 -5.20 -9.46
N LEU A 135 -17.45 -3.97 -8.92
CA LEU A 135 -17.53 -2.75 -9.71
C LEU A 135 -16.21 -2.41 -10.40
N ASP A 136 -16.27 -1.84 -11.60
CA ASP A 136 -15.12 -1.26 -12.27
C ASP A 136 -14.64 -0.02 -11.51
N MET A 137 -13.33 0.04 -11.19
CA MET A 137 -12.75 1.08 -10.34
C MET A 137 -12.15 2.23 -11.15
N PHE A 138 -12.55 3.45 -10.84
CA PHE A 138 -12.05 4.70 -11.42
C PHE A 138 -11.55 5.63 -10.32
N PHE A 139 -10.53 6.44 -10.63
CA PHE A 139 -9.88 7.30 -9.64
C PHE A 139 -9.74 8.73 -10.13
N LEU A 140 -10.01 9.71 -9.22
CA LEU A 140 -9.61 11.10 -9.34
C LEU A 140 -8.65 11.42 -8.20
N ASP A 141 -7.36 11.41 -8.50
CA ASP A 141 -6.25 11.59 -7.55
C ASP A 141 -5.46 12.88 -7.75
N ASN A 142 -5.93 13.76 -8.66
CA ASN A 142 -5.26 15.01 -9.00
C ASN A 142 -6.26 16.12 -9.34
N THR A 143 -5.75 17.36 -9.46
CA THR A 143 -6.54 18.57 -9.79
C THR A 143 -6.43 18.98 -11.26
N ASP A 144 -5.81 18.16 -12.11
CA ASP A 144 -5.73 18.41 -13.55
C ASP A 144 -7.12 18.26 -14.21
N PRO A 145 -7.69 19.35 -14.79
CA PRO A 145 -9.02 19.31 -15.38
C PRO A 145 -9.13 18.30 -16.52
N ASP A 146 -8.13 18.24 -17.41
CA ASP A 146 -8.16 17.35 -18.57
C ASP A 146 -8.14 15.88 -18.13
N GLY A 147 -7.34 15.56 -17.11
CA GLY A 147 -7.31 14.25 -16.49
C GLY A 147 -8.65 13.87 -15.85
N MET A 148 -9.25 14.79 -15.07
CA MET A 148 -10.56 14.59 -14.45
C MET A 148 -11.66 14.36 -15.49
N TYR A 149 -11.75 15.22 -16.53
CA TYR A 149 -12.77 15.06 -17.56
C TYR A 149 -12.61 13.76 -18.35
N LYS A 150 -11.37 13.36 -18.67
CA LYS A 150 -11.10 12.06 -19.32
C LYS A 150 -11.68 10.88 -18.54
N VAL A 151 -11.58 10.89 -17.22
CA VAL A 151 -12.18 9.85 -16.38
C VAL A 151 -13.70 9.99 -16.35
N LEU A 152 -14.22 11.18 -16.07
CA LEU A 152 -15.66 11.42 -15.93
C LEU A 152 -16.45 11.09 -17.21
N GLU A 153 -15.91 11.38 -18.38
CA GLU A 153 -16.51 11.07 -19.68
C GLU A 153 -16.58 9.57 -20.00
N SER A 154 -15.76 8.76 -19.33
CA SER A 154 -15.78 7.30 -19.49
C SER A 154 -16.75 6.58 -18.56
N LEU A 155 -17.35 7.30 -17.58
CA LEU A 155 -18.20 6.68 -16.57
C LEU A 155 -19.64 6.45 -17.05
N PRO A 156 -20.25 5.30 -16.70
CA PRO A 156 -21.69 5.10 -16.75
C PRO A 156 -22.35 5.82 -15.56
N LEU A 157 -22.57 7.15 -15.66
CA LEU A 157 -22.93 8.00 -14.52
C LEU A 157 -24.14 7.53 -13.70
N GLU A 158 -25.17 6.98 -14.37
CA GLU A 158 -26.37 6.46 -13.70
C GLU A 158 -26.09 5.19 -12.88
N GLU A 159 -24.99 4.48 -13.20
CA GLU A 159 -24.56 3.24 -12.55
C GLU A 159 -23.27 3.43 -11.72
N THR A 160 -22.84 4.68 -11.49
CA THR A 160 -21.58 4.97 -10.80
C THR A 160 -21.80 5.32 -9.34
N LEU A 161 -21.21 4.54 -8.43
CA LEU A 161 -21.12 4.88 -7.02
C LEU A 161 -19.89 5.75 -6.77
N VAL A 162 -20.06 6.92 -6.15
CA VAL A 162 -18.94 7.83 -5.88
C VAL A 162 -18.47 7.70 -4.44
N VAL A 163 -17.18 7.49 -4.23
CA VAL A 163 -16.55 7.38 -2.90
C VAL A 163 -15.56 8.52 -2.71
N VAL A 164 -15.93 9.51 -1.89
CA VAL A 164 -15.06 10.66 -1.58
C VAL A 164 -14.29 10.38 -0.29
N ILE A 165 -12.95 10.36 -0.36
CA ILE A 165 -12.07 9.99 0.74
C ILE A 165 -11.22 11.18 1.16
N SER A 166 -11.49 11.77 2.31
CA SER A 166 -10.69 12.86 2.88
C SER A 166 -10.85 12.95 4.39
N LYS A 167 -9.77 12.71 5.15
CA LYS A 167 -9.80 12.71 6.61
C LYS A 167 -10.34 14.04 7.20
N SER A 168 -9.81 15.17 6.74
CA SER A 168 -10.23 16.51 7.19
C SER A 168 -11.43 17.07 6.44
N GLY A 169 -11.73 16.53 5.26
CA GLY A 169 -12.67 17.12 4.31
C GLY A 169 -12.25 18.49 3.76
N GLY A 170 -11.01 18.91 4.04
CA GLY A 170 -10.48 20.21 3.66
C GLY A 170 -9.36 20.16 2.63
N THR A 171 -8.91 18.97 2.23
CA THR A 171 -7.85 18.78 1.24
C THR A 171 -8.29 19.36 -0.10
N PRO A 172 -7.58 20.38 -0.65
CA PRO A 172 -8.04 21.11 -1.83
C PRO A 172 -8.26 20.20 -3.04
N GLU A 173 -7.37 19.25 -3.29
CA GLU A 173 -7.41 18.36 -4.44
C GLU A 173 -8.68 17.48 -4.41
N THR A 174 -8.92 16.81 -3.30
CA THR A 174 -10.13 15.98 -3.12
C THR A 174 -11.41 16.80 -3.22
N ARG A 175 -11.43 17.99 -2.57
CA ARG A 175 -12.59 18.90 -2.66
C ARG A 175 -12.84 19.35 -4.11
N ASN A 176 -11.78 19.71 -4.84
CA ASN A 176 -11.91 20.17 -6.23
C ASN A 176 -12.40 19.03 -7.13
N GLY A 177 -11.85 17.81 -7.00
CA GLY A 177 -12.34 16.64 -7.72
C GLY A 177 -13.81 16.33 -7.43
N MET A 178 -14.22 16.41 -6.15
CA MET A 178 -15.62 16.27 -5.76
C MET A 178 -16.53 17.30 -6.41
N LEU A 179 -16.16 18.61 -6.37
CA LEU A 179 -16.97 19.68 -6.95
C LEU A 179 -17.07 19.56 -8.48
N VAL A 180 -16.00 19.15 -9.15
CA VAL A 180 -16.02 18.91 -10.60
C VAL A 180 -16.91 17.71 -10.92
N ALA A 181 -16.83 16.63 -10.16
CA ALA A 181 -17.71 15.48 -10.34
C ALA A 181 -19.18 15.85 -10.09
N GLN A 182 -19.50 16.60 -9.02
CA GLN A 182 -20.85 17.10 -8.74
C GLN A 182 -21.40 17.93 -9.90
N ASP A 183 -20.62 18.86 -10.44
CA ASP A 183 -21.03 19.69 -11.58
C ASP A 183 -21.23 18.83 -12.84
N PHE A 184 -20.34 17.86 -13.09
CA PHE A 184 -20.44 16.96 -14.23
C PHE A 184 -21.69 16.07 -14.17
N PHE A 185 -21.98 15.46 -13.03
CA PHE A 185 -23.21 14.68 -12.79
C PHE A 185 -24.45 15.55 -13.03
N LYS A 186 -24.48 16.73 -12.43
CA LYS A 186 -25.61 17.69 -12.58
C LYS A 186 -25.83 18.10 -14.05
N LYS A 187 -24.77 18.41 -14.80
CA LYS A 187 -24.86 18.76 -16.23
C LYS A 187 -25.41 17.63 -17.08
N ASN A 188 -25.19 16.39 -16.68
CA ASN A 188 -25.70 15.20 -17.33
C ASN A 188 -27.04 14.71 -16.74
N GLY A 189 -27.66 15.51 -15.85
CA GLY A 189 -28.98 15.21 -15.28
C GLY A 189 -28.98 14.07 -14.25
N VAL A 190 -27.83 13.69 -13.68
CA VAL A 190 -27.70 12.65 -12.65
C VAL A 190 -27.51 13.30 -11.28
N GLU A 191 -28.25 12.82 -10.27
CA GLU A 191 -28.10 13.30 -8.90
C GLU A 191 -26.88 12.67 -8.23
N PHE A 192 -25.98 13.50 -7.69
CA PHE A 192 -24.74 13.04 -7.07
C PHE A 192 -24.95 12.44 -5.67
N ALA A 193 -25.70 13.13 -4.81
CA ALA A 193 -25.81 12.80 -3.39
C ALA A 193 -26.35 11.37 -3.11
N PRO A 194 -27.40 10.88 -3.82
CA PRO A 194 -27.91 9.52 -3.61
C PRO A 194 -26.92 8.40 -4.03
N GLN A 195 -25.90 8.75 -4.81
CA GLN A 195 -24.85 7.82 -5.31
C GLN A 195 -23.49 8.11 -4.64
N ALA A 196 -23.45 8.96 -3.61
CA ALA A 196 -22.21 9.39 -2.99
C ALA A 196 -22.03 8.79 -1.58
N VAL A 197 -20.80 8.39 -1.30
CA VAL A 197 -20.32 7.86 -0.02
C VAL A 197 -19.16 8.72 0.46
N ALA A 198 -19.17 9.12 1.73
CA ALA A 198 -18.07 9.83 2.35
C ALA A 198 -17.25 8.89 3.25
N VAL A 199 -15.93 8.87 3.06
CA VAL A 199 -14.96 8.25 3.97
C VAL A 199 -14.14 9.37 4.61
N THR A 200 -14.46 9.71 5.88
CA THR A 200 -13.96 10.95 6.47
C THR A 200 -13.96 10.92 8.01
N GLY A 201 -13.22 11.83 8.63
CA GLY A 201 -13.28 12.01 10.09
C GLY A 201 -14.64 12.55 10.55
N VAL A 202 -15.13 12.01 11.63
CA VAL A 202 -16.41 12.46 12.24
C VAL A 202 -16.35 13.95 12.55
N GLY A 203 -17.39 14.70 12.15
CA GLY A 203 -17.48 16.15 12.32
C GLY A 203 -16.58 16.98 11.40
N SER A 204 -15.89 16.34 10.45
CA SER A 204 -15.10 17.02 9.43
C SER A 204 -15.97 17.88 8.50
N LYS A 205 -15.33 18.67 7.61
CA LYS A 205 -16.08 19.43 6.61
C LYS A 205 -16.85 18.51 5.65
N LEU A 206 -16.22 17.42 5.20
CA LEU A 206 -16.84 16.44 4.30
C LEU A 206 -17.99 15.69 5.01
N ASP A 207 -17.83 15.31 6.27
CA ASP A 207 -18.88 14.66 7.06
C ASP A 207 -20.13 15.53 7.15
N LYS A 208 -19.97 16.83 7.48
CA LYS A 208 -21.06 17.80 7.54
C LYS A 208 -21.72 18.04 6.17
N THR A 209 -20.93 18.10 5.09
CA THR A 209 -21.45 18.23 3.73
C THR A 209 -22.29 17.01 3.36
N ALA A 210 -21.76 15.82 3.56
CA ALA A 210 -22.46 14.56 3.26
C ALA A 210 -23.75 14.40 4.07
N GLU A 211 -23.75 14.82 5.33
CA GLU A 211 -24.96 14.82 6.16
C GLU A 211 -26.02 15.82 5.66
N ALA A 212 -25.59 17.06 5.38
CA ALA A 212 -26.49 18.13 4.95
C ALA A 212 -27.10 17.85 3.55
N GLU A 213 -26.34 17.22 2.65
CA GLU A 213 -26.78 16.88 1.30
C GLU A 213 -27.48 15.51 1.21
N GLY A 214 -27.53 14.72 2.31
CA GLY A 214 -28.18 13.44 2.36
C GLY A 214 -27.48 12.36 1.53
N TRP A 215 -26.15 12.28 1.62
CA TRP A 215 -25.39 11.26 0.91
C TRP A 215 -25.76 9.84 1.38
N LEU A 216 -25.59 8.87 0.49
CA LEU A 216 -25.96 7.47 0.68
C LEU A 216 -25.39 6.85 1.96
N LYS A 217 -24.11 7.08 2.24
CA LYS A 217 -23.41 6.50 3.41
C LYS A 217 -22.22 7.37 3.84
N ARG A 218 -21.88 7.27 5.12
CA ARG A 218 -20.67 7.90 5.69
C ARG A 218 -19.92 6.84 6.49
N PHE A 219 -18.59 6.71 6.26
CA PHE A 219 -17.69 5.82 7.00
C PHE A 219 -16.67 6.65 7.79
N PRO A 220 -16.50 6.39 9.10
CA PRO A 220 -15.62 7.17 9.94
C PRO A 220 -14.13 6.82 9.69
N MET A 221 -13.30 7.85 9.56
CA MET A 221 -11.84 7.71 9.59
C MET A 221 -11.32 8.09 10.97
N GLU A 222 -10.50 7.20 11.54
CA GLU A 222 -9.93 7.41 12.85
C GLU A 222 -8.67 8.28 12.83
N ASP A 223 -8.50 9.11 13.86
CA ASP A 223 -7.37 10.05 13.95
C ASP A 223 -6.01 9.36 14.10
N TRP A 224 -6.00 8.20 14.74
CA TRP A 224 -4.80 7.39 14.94
C TRP A 224 -4.37 6.57 13.73
N VAL A 225 -5.07 6.66 12.59
CA VAL A 225 -4.65 6.10 11.30
C VAL A 225 -4.06 7.19 10.43
N GLY A 226 -2.78 7.05 10.08
CA GLY A 226 -2.10 7.94 9.14
C GLY A 226 -2.49 7.65 7.69
N GLY A 227 -2.45 8.67 6.81
CA GLY A 227 -2.85 8.53 5.39
C GLY A 227 -2.10 7.40 4.68
N ARG A 228 -0.77 7.39 4.74
CA ARG A 228 0.07 6.37 4.06
C ARG A 228 -0.01 4.95 4.63
N THR A 229 -0.65 4.78 5.78
CA THR A 229 -0.85 3.49 6.46
C THR A 229 -2.32 3.08 6.54
N SER A 230 -3.20 3.70 5.73
CA SER A 230 -4.65 3.58 5.85
C SER A 230 -5.29 2.50 4.97
N VAL A 231 -4.52 1.79 4.14
CA VAL A 231 -5.07 0.80 3.19
C VAL A 231 -5.89 -0.31 3.87
N MET A 232 -5.57 -0.66 5.12
CA MET A 232 -6.31 -1.65 5.92
C MET A 232 -7.42 -1.03 6.79
N SER A 233 -7.70 0.26 6.65
CA SER A 233 -8.84 0.93 7.26
C SER A 233 -10.00 1.07 6.27
N VAL A 234 -11.08 1.71 6.69
CA VAL A 234 -12.20 2.07 5.79
C VAL A 234 -11.77 2.75 4.50
N VAL A 235 -10.60 3.42 4.50
CA VAL A 235 -10.02 4.11 3.33
C VAL A 235 -9.73 3.13 2.18
N GLY A 236 -9.07 2.02 2.46
CA GLY A 236 -8.80 0.99 1.45
C GLY A 236 -9.89 -0.07 1.35
N LEU A 237 -10.56 -0.37 2.48
CA LEU A 237 -11.53 -1.45 2.53
C LEU A 237 -12.86 -1.12 1.85
N VAL A 238 -13.31 0.16 1.86
CA VAL A 238 -14.55 0.55 1.15
C VAL A 238 -14.39 0.35 -0.37
N PRO A 239 -13.35 0.89 -1.04
CA PRO A 239 -13.12 0.58 -2.46
C PRO A 239 -12.94 -0.92 -2.72
N ALA A 240 -12.20 -1.64 -1.86
CA ALA A 240 -11.92 -3.06 -2.03
C ALA A 240 -13.20 -3.94 -2.02
N VAL A 241 -14.10 -3.72 -1.06
CA VAL A 241 -15.37 -4.50 -1.05
C VAL A 241 -16.27 -4.18 -2.24
N LEU A 242 -16.24 -2.94 -2.74
CA LEU A 242 -17.00 -2.55 -3.94
C LEU A 242 -16.44 -3.20 -5.20
N GLN A 243 -15.14 -3.35 -5.28
CA GLN A 243 -14.47 -4.11 -6.33
C GLN A 243 -14.76 -5.63 -6.23
N GLY A 244 -15.23 -6.11 -5.08
CA GLY A 244 -15.50 -7.54 -4.84
C GLY A 244 -14.31 -8.30 -4.24
N VAL A 245 -13.33 -7.59 -3.70
CA VAL A 245 -12.18 -8.20 -2.98
C VAL A 245 -12.66 -8.79 -1.66
N ASP A 246 -12.22 -10.00 -1.35
CA ASP A 246 -12.40 -10.58 -0.01
C ASP A 246 -11.48 -9.89 1.00
N VAL A 247 -12.05 -8.91 1.71
CA VAL A 247 -11.29 -8.12 2.70
C VAL A 247 -10.96 -8.93 3.97
N ASP A 248 -11.63 -10.05 4.21
CA ASP A 248 -11.27 -10.92 5.33
C ASP A 248 -9.98 -11.68 5.01
N GLU A 249 -9.82 -12.18 3.80
CA GLU A 249 -8.57 -12.80 3.34
C GLU A 249 -7.43 -11.78 3.28
N LEU A 250 -7.69 -10.56 2.79
CA LEU A 250 -6.71 -9.48 2.77
C LEU A 250 -6.19 -9.15 4.18
N LEU A 251 -7.09 -9.00 5.14
CA LEU A 251 -6.75 -8.69 6.53
C LEU A 251 -6.11 -9.88 7.24
N GLU A 252 -6.52 -11.11 6.92
CA GLU A 252 -5.92 -12.32 7.48
C GLU A 252 -4.46 -12.47 7.02
N GLY A 253 -4.16 -12.23 5.75
CA GLY A 253 -2.76 -12.22 5.26
C GLY A 253 -1.92 -11.19 6.01
N ALA A 254 -2.46 -9.98 6.23
CA ALA A 254 -1.80 -8.94 7.02
C ALA A 254 -1.60 -9.36 8.49
N ARG A 255 -2.59 -9.98 9.11
CA ARG A 255 -2.53 -10.50 10.49
C ARG A 255 -1.46 -11.57 10.64
N LEU A 256 -1.41 -12.53 9.72
CA LEU A 256 -0.42 -13.61 9.74
C LEU A 256 1.01 -13.07 9.58
N MET A 257 1.22 -12.09 8.70
CA MET A 257 2.53 -11.45 8.56
C MET A 257 2.89 -10.59 9.78
N ASP A 258 1.91 -9.91 10.39
CA ASP A 258 2.11 -9.13 11.61
C ASP A 258 2.63 -9.99 12.76
N GLU A 259 2.14 -11.22 12.94
CA GLU A 259 2.66 -12.16 13.95
C GLU A 259 4.15 -12.46 13.77
N LYS A 260 4.63 -12.54 12.51
CA LYS A 260 6.04 -12.77 12.21
C LYS A 260 6.92 -11.56 12.49
N THR A 261 6.38 -10.36 12.24
CA THR A 261 7.10 -9.11 12.43
C THR A 261 7.05 -8.55 13.87
N ARG A 262 6.33 -9.22 14.77
CA ARG A 262 6.31 -8.91 16.21
C ARG A 262 7.39 -9.63 17.03
N GLN A 263 8.14 -10.52 16.41
CA GLN A 263 9.15 -11.32 17.14
C GLN A 263 10.40 -10.47 17.43
N ASP A 264 10.88 -10.48 18.67
CA ASP A 264 12.12 -9.83 19.11
C ASP A 264 13.36 -10.63 18.68
N CYS A 265 13.49 -10.91 17.40
CA CYS A 265 14.54 -11.75 16.84
C CYS A 265 14.89 -11.27 15.43
N VAL A 266 16.08 -10.73 15.21
CA VAL A 266 16.51 -10.26 13.87
C VAL A 266 16.47 -11.38 12.81
N LYS A 267 16.80 -12.62 13.18
CA LYS A 267 16.81 -13.76 12.25
C LYS A 267 15.39 -14.22 11.88
N CYS A 268 14.41 -13.99 12.75
CA CYS A 268 13.03 -14.42 12.58
C CYS A 268 12.12 -13.30 12.05
N ASN A 269 12.49 -12.04 12.29
CA ASN A 269 11.70 -10.86 11.96
C ASN A 269 12.22 -10.24 10.65
N ALA A 270 11.49 -10.49 9.56
CA ALA A 270 11.86 -9.98 8.24
C ALA A 270 11.82 -8.44 8.17
N ALA A 271 10.90 -7.79 8.89
CA ALA A 271 10.81 -6.33 8.90
C ALA A 271 12.05 -5.70 9.55
N MET A 272 12.49 -6.22 10.71
CA MET A 272 13.71 -5.77 11.37
C MET A 272 14.94 -6.02 10.49
N LYS A 273 15.02 -7.21 9.88
CA LYS A 273 16.13 -7.53 8.98
C LYS A 273 16.16 -6.65 7.75
N LEU A 274 14.98 -6.32 7.19
CA LEU A 274 14.83 -5.40 6.07
C LEU A 274 15.28 -3.98 6.45
N ALA A 275 14.86 -3.46 7.60
CA ALA A 275 15.27 -2.15 8.10
C ALA A 275 16.80 -2.07 8.29
N LEU A 276 17.42 -3.11 8.85
CA LEU A 276 18.88 -3.19 9.01
C LEU A 276 19.62 -3.25 7.67
N ALA A 277 19.04 -3.96 6.68
CA ALA A 277 19.60 -4.04 5.33
C ALA A 277 19.55 -2.66 4.63
N TRP A 278 18.43 -1.94 4.75
CA TRP A 278 18.31 -0.58 4.23
C TRP A 278 19.30 0.38 4.92
N TYR A 279 19.38 0.29 6.25
CA TYR A 279 20.35 1.09 7.02
C TYR A 279 21.78 0.84 6.54
N LYS A 280 22.17 -0.43 6.37
CA LYS A 280 23.50 -0.82 5.84
C LYS A 280 23.72 -0.32 4.41
N ALA A 281 22.75 -0.52 3.52
CA ALA A 281 22.86 -0.12 2.12
C ALA A 281 23.03 1.40 1.94
N THR A 282 22.39 2.20 2.81
CA THR A 282 22.33 3.66 2.72
C THR A 282 23.25 4.39 3.69
N ASN A 283 24.15 3.67 4.35
CA ASN A 283 25.04 4.18 5.42
C ASN A 283 24.28 4.90 6.54
N GLY A 284 23.00 4.54 6.76
CA GLY A 284 22.13 5.13 7.76
C GLY A 284 21.68 6.57 7.50
N LYS A 285 21.93 7.10 6.30
CA LYS A 285 21.63 8.49 5.92
C LYS A 285 20.82 8.64 4.63
N GLY A 286 20.48 7.53 3.97
CA GLY A 286 19.80 7.60 2.67
C GLY A 286 20.73 7.95 1.51
N GLU A 287 22.00 7.57 1.58
CA GLU A 287 23.00 7.84 0.52
C GLU A 287 22.74 7.05 -0.78
N LYS A 288 21.82 6.10 -0.75
CA LYS A 288 21.41 5.31 -1.91
C LYS A 288 19.89 5.25 -2.01
N ASP A 289 19.43 5.25 -3.25
CA ASP A 289 18.04 5.08 -3.60
C ASP A 289 17.63 3.59 -3.53
N MET A 290 16.36 3.32 -3.30
CA MET A 290 15.78 1.99 -3.43
C MET A 290 15.07 1.84 -4.77
N VAL A 291 15.54 0.90 -5.59
CA VAL A 291 14.90 0.54 -6.85
C VAL A 291 14.05 -0.69 -6.63
N VAL A 292 12.73 -0.56 -6.80
CA VAL A 292 11.77 -1.66 -6.62
C VAL A 292 11.44 -2.25 -7.99
N LEU A 293 11.72 -3.53 -8.16
CA LEU A 293 11.55 -4.26 -9.41
C LEU A 293 10.62 -5.47 -9.21
N PRO A 294 9.29 -5.28 -9.24
CA PRO A 294 8.34 -6.38 -9.23
C PRO A 294 8.30 -7.03 -10.62
N TYR A 295 8.39 -8.36 -10.67
CA TYR A 295 8.24 -9.15 -11.88
C TYR A 295 6.82 -9.72 -11.94
N LYS A 296 5.87 -8.79 -11.97
CA LYS A 296 4.43 -9.02 -12.11
C LYS A 296 3.74 -7.71 -12.49
N ASP A 297 2.94 -7.72 -13.54
CA ASP A 297 2.24 -6.52 -14.03
C ASP A 297 1.29 -5.94 -12.97
N ALA A 298 0.56 -6.79 -12.27
CA ALA A 298 -0.34 -6.42 -11.17
C ALA A 298 0.35 -5.67 -9.99
N LEU A 299 1.67 -5.62 -9.94
CA LEU A 299 2.42 -4.88 -8.92
C LEU A 299 3.10 -3.62 -9.47
N VAL A 300 2.72 -3.13 -10.66
CA VAL A 300 3.31 -1.92 -11.25
C VAL A 300 3.15 -0.69 -10.34
N LEU A 301 2.05 -0.57 -9.64
CA LEU A 301 1.79 0.54 -8.71
C LEU A 301 2.46 0.38 -7.34
N PHE A 302 3.10 -0.77 -7.06
CA PHE A 302 3.69 -1.02 -5.75
C PHE A 302 4.81 -0.04 -5.42
N SER A 303 5.67 0.32 -6.37
CA SER A 303 6.70 1.35 -6.13
C SER A 303 6.09 2.73 -5.86
N LYS A 304 5.02 3.12 -6.57
CA LYS A 304 4.28 4.37 -6.35
C LYS A 304 3.68 4.43 -4.94
N TYR A 305 3.09 3.34 -4.47
CA TYR A 305 2.61 3.20 -3.10
C TYR A 305 3.74 3.32 -2.07
N LEU A 306 4.87 2.64 -2.30
CA LEU A 306 6.04 2.69 -1.43
C LEU A 306 6.71 4.07 -1.41
N GLN A 307 6.59 4.89 -2.45
CA GLN A 307 7.09 6.27 -2.43
C GLN A 307 6.50 7.02 -1.25
N GLN A 308 5.18 7.04 -1.11
CA GLN A 308 4.58 7.71 0.04
C GLN A 308 4.90 6.99 1.35
N LEU A 309 4.73 5.67 1.40
CA LEU A 309 4.93 4.91 2.63
C LEU A 309 6.35 5.08 3.19
N ILE A 310 7.37 5.06 2.35
CA ILE A 310 8.78 5.10 2.78
C ILE A 310 9.29 6.54 2.81
N MET A 311 9.14 7.30 1.72
CA MET A 311 9.76 8.62 1.61
C MET A 311 9.16 9.61 2.60
N GLU A 312 7.85 9.66 2.74
CA GLU A 312 7.18 10.54 3.71
C GLU A 312 7.43 10.09 5.16
N SER A 313 7.60 8.78 5.40
CA SER A 313 7.89 8.26 6.74
C SER A 313 9.34 8.54 7.16
N LEU A 314 10.31 8.33 6.27
CA LEU A 314 11.74 8.42 6.57
C LEU A 314 12.35 9.78 6.23
N GLY A 315 11.75 10.55 5.33
CA GLY A 315 12.22 11.89 4.96
C GLY A 315 12.05 12.86 6.12
N LYS A 316 13.13 13.10 6.88
CA LYS A 316 13.13 13.97 8.06
C LYS A 316 14.33 14.91 8.05
N ARG A 317 14.06 16.19 8.29
CA ARG A 317 15.10 17.19 8.49
C ARG A 317 15.78 17.03 9.83
N LEU A 318 15.00 16.81 10.89
CA LEU A 318 15.48 16.72 12.26
C LEU A 318 15.30 15.29 12.79
N ASP A 319 16.21 14.88 13.68
CA ASP A 319 16.04 13.70 14.53
C ASP A 319 15.13 14.02 15.75
N LEU A 320 14.90 13.03 16.61
CA LEU A 320 14.07 13.18 17.81
C LEU A 320 14.68 14.12 18.86
N ASP A 321 15.99 14.37 18.79
CA ASP A 321 16.72 15.26 19.68
C ASP A 321 16.82 16.70 19.11
N GLY A 322 16.26 16.94 17.92
CA GLY A 322 16.25 18.24 17.24
C GLY A 322 17.50 18.54 16.42
N ASN A 323 18.40 17.57 16.23
CA ASN A 323 19.58 17.75 15.40
C ASN A 323 19.23 17.66 13.92
N GLU A 324 19.89 18.46 13.09
CA GLU A 324 19.69 18.42 11.63
C GLU A 324 20.39 17.19 11.04
N VAL A 325 19.60 16.29 10.44
CA VAL A 325 20.08 15.02 9.86
C VAL A 325 19.76 14.91 8.35
N CYS A 326 18.70 15.54 7.87
CA CYS A 326 18.26 15.52 6.45
C CYS A 326 18.31 14.09 5.87
N GLN A 327 17.63 13.15 6.52
CA GLN A 327 17.64 11.74 6.13
C GLN A 327 16.42 11.35 5.30
N GLY A 328 16.52 10.23 4.58
CA GLY A 328 15.45 9.61 3.82
C GLY A 328 16.00 8.58 2.85
N ILE A 329 15.14 7.85 2.17
CA ILE A 329 15.48 6.90 1.09
C ILE A 329 14.54 7.21 -0.06
N SER A 330 15.07 7.60 -1.23
CA SER A 330 14.27 7.75 -2.43
C SER A 330 13.85 6.38 -2.96
N VAL A 331 12.65 6.29 -3.47
CA VAL A 331 12.07 5.04 -4.00
C VAL A 331 11.60 5.27 -5.42
N TYR A 332 12.00 4.40 -6.35
CA TYR A 332 11.49 4.37 -7.71
C TYR A 332 11.52 2.96 -8.28
N GLY A 333 10.95 2.77 -9.45
CA GLY A 333 10.86 1.52 -10.18
C GLY A 333 9.46 1.34 -10.75
N ASN A 334 9.30 0.46 -11.72
CA ASN A 334 8.01 0.15 -12.30
C ASN A 334 7.77 -1.35 -12.28
N LYS A 335 8.24 -2.09 -13.30
CA LYS A 335 8.11 -3.56 -13.37
C LYS A 335 9.19 -4.20 -14.26
N GLY A 336 9.65 -5.37 -13.87
CA GLY A 336 10.37 -6.27 -14.76
C GLY A 336 9.37 -7.02 -15.67
N SER A 337 9.67 -7.30 -16.93
CA SER A 337 10.96 -7.06 -17.62
C SER A 337 11.02 -5.69 -18.34
N THR A 338 9.96 -4.89 -18.30
CA THR A 338 9.89 -3.59 -19.00
C THR A 338 11.05 -2.68 -18.61
N ASP A 339 11.39 -2.61 -17.32
CA ASP A 339 12.48 -1.77 -16.81
C ASP A 339 13.85 -2.17 -17.32
N GLN A 340 14.05 -3.42 -17.77
CA GLN A 340 15.27 -3.86 -18.44
C GLN A 340 15.53 -3.13 -19.76
N HIS A 341 14.45 -2.71 -20.43
CA HIS A 341 14.52 -1.94 -21.67
C HIS A 341 14.46 -0.42 -21.47
N ALA A 342 14.37 0.03 -20.19
CA ALA A 342 14.32 1.44 -19.85
C ALA A 342 15.62 1.93 -19.17
N TYR A 343 16.02 1.36 -18.04
CA TYR A 343 17.11 1.92 -17.24
C TYR A 343 18.01 0.88 -16.55
N VAL A 344 17.79 -0.43 -16.69
CA VAL A 344 18.64 -1.44 -16.03
C VAL A 344 20.09 -1.38 -16.51
N GLN A 345 20.35 -0.91 -17.73
CA GLN A 345 21.73 -0.64 -18.18
C GLN A 345 22.40 0.41 -17.27
N GLN A 346 21.71 1.50 -16.94
CA GLN A 346 22.21 2.52 -15.99
C GLN A 346 22.48 1.90 -14.60
N LEU A 347 21.61 1.05 -14.12
CA LEU A 347 21.80 0.37 -12.82
C LEU A 347 23.05 -0.51 -12.83
N ARG A 348 23.30 -1.24 -13.93
CA ARG A 348 24.45 -2.14 -14.06
C ARG A 348 25.75 -1.37 -14.24
N ASP A 349 25.80 -0.46 -15.18
CA ASP A 349 27.04 0.13 -15.70
C ASP A 349 27.28 1.58 -15.20
N GLY A 350 26.25 2.23 -14.65
CA GLY A 350 26.32 3.62 -14.19
C GLY A 350 26.79 3.76 -12.73
N VAL A 351 26.40 4.90 -12.11
CA VAL A 351 26.74 5.21 -10.71
C VAL A 351 26.10 4.23 -9.75
N ASN A 352 26.87 3.73 -8.77
CA ASN A 352 26.37 2.84 -7.73
C ASN A 352 25.71 3.63 -6.57
N ASN A 353 24.62 4.34 -6.87
CA ASN A 353 23.88 5.17 -5.93
C ASN A 353 22.53 4.54 -5.52
N PHE A 354 22.37 3.23 -5.67
CA PHE A 354 21.14 2.52 -5.35
C PHE A 354 21.40 1.13 -4.74
N PHE A 355 20.34 0.54 -4.24
CA PHE A 355 20.20 -0.89 -4.03
C PHE A 355 18.86 -1.37 -4.60
N ALA A 356 18.80 -2.60 -5.10
CA ALA A 356 17.58 -3.12 -5.71
C ALA A 356 16.76 -3.97 -4.73
N THR A 357 15.44 -3.86 -4.81
CA THR A 357 14.48 -4.76 -4.17
C THR A 357 13.66 -5.46 -5.24
N PHE A 358 13.98 -6.71 -5.51
CA PHE A 358 13.23 -7.56 -6.43
C PHE A 358 12.01 -8.14 -5.73
N ILE A 359 10.86 -8.14 -6.41
CA ILE A 359 9.67 -8.90 -6.00
C ILE A 359 9.49 -10.04 -6.99
N GLU A 360 9.70 -11.27 -6.52
CA GLU A 360 9.51 -12.50 -7.27
C GLU A 360 8.12 -13.06 -6.96
N VAL A 361 7.26 -13.16 -7.97
CA VAL A 361 5.97 -13.85 -7.88
C VAL A 361 6.11 -15.19 -8.60
N ARG A 362 5.92 -16.29 -7.88
CA ARG A 362 6.29 -17.63 -8.36
C ARG A 362 5.25 -18.29 -9.22
N GLU A 363 3.98 -17.97 -8.99
CA GLU A 363 2.84 -18.60 -9.65
C GLU A 363 2.08 -17.59 -10.52
N CYS A 364 1.52 -18.06 -11.61
CA CYS A 364 0.66 -17.30 -12.50
C CYS A 364 -0.74 -17.88 -12.42
N SER A 365 -1.75 -17.01 -12.34
CA SER A 365 -3.17 -17.41 -12.34
C SER A 365 -3.71 -17.73 -13.73
N ALA A 366 -3.02 -17.27 -14.79
CA ALA A 366 -3.44 -17.52 -16.19
C ALA A 366 -2.91 -18.85 -16.71
N ASP A 367 -3.65 -19.45 -17.64
CA ASP A 367 -3.21 -20.64 -18.38
C ASP A 367 -1.89 -20.36 -19.12
N ALA A 368 -0.92 -21.25 -18.91
CA ALA A 368 0.39 -21.11 -19.51
C ALA A 368 0.41 -21.60 -20.95
N VAL A 369 0.76 -20.70 -21.88
CA VAL A 369 1.03 -21.08 -23.28
C VAL A 369 2.53 -21.28 -23.45
N GLU A 370 2.93 -22.42 -24.04
CA GLU A 370 4.32 -22.61 -24.45
C GLU A 370 4.65 -21.65 -25.60
N VAL A 371 5.65 -20.82 -25.41
CA VAL A 371 6.15 -19.87 -26.44
C VAL A 371 7.43 -20.40 -27.09
N GLU A 372 8.11 -21.32 -26.42
CA GLU A 372 9.19 -22.17 -26.93
C GLU A 372 9.02 -23.57 -26.33
N ALA A 373 9.69 -24.58 -26.91
CA ALA A 373 9.57 -25.96 -26.46
C ALA A 373 9.94 -26.11 -24.96
N GLY A 374 8.94 -26.41 -24.14
CA GLY A 374 9.09 -26.58 -22.69
C GLY A 374 9.24 -25.28 -21.89
N ALA A 375 8.94 -24.12 -22.48
CA ALA A 375 9.02 -22.83 -21.79
C ALA A 375 7.79 -21.94 -22.07
N THR A 376 7.28 -21.35 -21.01
CA THR A 376 6.14 -20.40 -21.00
C THR A 376 6.62 -18.96 -20.86
N CYS A 377 5.74 -17.97 -21.06
CA CYS A 377 6.04 -16.56 -20.72
C CYS A 377 6.43 -16.39 -19.24
N GLY A 378 5.82 -17.17 -18.34
CA GLY A 378 6.17 -17.16 -16.92
C GLY A 378 7.62 -17.59 -16.67
N ASP A 379 8.09 -18.66 -17.37
CA ASP A 379 9.47 -19.13 -17.26
C ASP A 379 10.47 -18.08 -17.78
N PHE A 380 10.14 -17.40 -18.88
CA PHE A 380 10.94 -16.28 -19.37
C PHE A 380 11.01 -15.14 -18.37
N LEU A 381 9.87 -14.76 -17.77
CA LEU A 381 9.81 -13.68 -16.77
C LEU A 381 10.68 -14.00 -15.55
N GLN A 382 10.64 -15.26 -15.05
CA GLN A 382 11.52 -15.74 -13.99
C GLN A 382 13.00 -15.75 -14.43
N GLY A 383 13.27 -16.13 -15.67
CA GLY A 383 14.60 -16.07 -16.27
C GLY A 383 15.15 -14.65 -16.31
N PHE A 384 14.33 -13.68 -16.70
CA PHE A 384 14.70 -12.26 -16.73
C PHE A 384 14.98 -11.71 -15.32
N LEU A 385 14.17 -12.05 -14.33
CA LEU A 385 14.44 -11.69 -12.93
C LEU A 385 15.80 -12.22 -12.47
N ARG A 386 16.02 -13.52 -12.65
CA ARG A 386 17.28 -14.18 -12.21
C ARG A 386 18.49 -13.62 -12.94
N GLY A 387 18.38 -13.41 -14.25
CA GLY A 387 19.44 -12.82 -15.08
C GLY A 387 19.79 -11.40 -14.66
N THR A 388 18.80 -10.54 -14.45
CA THR A 388 19.00 -9.16 -13.99
C THR A 388 19.64 -9.12 -12.61
N ARG A 389 19.12 -9.91 -11.67
CA ARG A 389 19.69 -10.01 -10.31
C ARG A 389 21.14 -10.47 -10.33
N GLN A 390 21.46 -11.44 -11.17
CA GLN A 390 22.81 -11.96 -11.30
C GLN A 390 23.74 -10.91 -11.93
N ALA A 391 23.34 -10.27 -13.01
CA ALA A 391 24.12 -9.24 -13.69
C ALA A 391 24.43 -8.03 -12.79
N LEU A 392 23.44 -7.59 -11.98
CA LEU A 392 23.64 -6.54 -10.99
C LEU A 392 24.64 -6.98 -9.91
N ALA A 393 24.51 -8.21 -9.40
CA ALA A 393 25.42 -8.75 -8.38
C ALA A 393 26.88 -8.87 -8.90
N GLU A 394 27.08 -9.30 -10.14
CA GLU A 394 28.40 -9.37 -10.79
C GLU A 394 29.03 -7.97 -10.96
N SER A 395 28.21 -6.94 -11.12
CA SER A 395 28.66 -5.54 -11.16
C SER A 395 28.76 -4.89 -9.77
N GLY A 396 28.70 -5.69 -8.68
CA GLY A 396 28.83 -5.19 -7.30
C GLY A 396 27.62 -4.38 -6.81
N ARG A 397 26.44 -4.57 -7.41
CA ARG A 397 25.20 -3.91 -7.00
C ARG A 397 24.49 -4.75 -5.94
N SER A 398 24.17 -4.12 -4.83
CA SER A 398 23.45 -4.78 -3.73
C SER A 398 21.97 -4.99 -4.06
N SER A 399 21.41 -6.12 -3.66
CA SER A 399 19.97 -6.36 -3.80
C SER A 399 19.38 -7.24 -2.71
N ILE A 400 18.07 -7.11 -2.53
CA ILE A 400 17.22 -7.96 -1.71
C ILE A 400 16.17 -8.57 -2.66
N THR A 401 15.79 -9.82 -2.42
CA THR A 401 14.68 -10.44 -3.15
C THR A 401 13.59 -10.86 -2.17
N ILE A 402 12.39 -10.41 -2.41
CA ILE A 402 11.17 -10.83 -1.70
C ILE A 402 10.43 -11.75 -2.66
N SER A 403 10.22 -13.01 -2.25
CA SER A 403 9.47 -13.98 -3.04
C SER A 403 8.14 -14.25 -2.37
N ILE A 404 7.07 -14.17 -3.16
CA ILE A 404 5.70 -14.49 -2.77
C ILE A 404 5.15 -15.57 -3.70
N PRO A 405 4.15 -16.37 -3.26
CA PRO A 405 3.58 -17.40 -4.11
C PRO A 405 2.84 -16.79 -5.32
N GLU A 406 1.89 -15.91 -5.06
CA GLU A 406 1.00 -15.28 -6.04
C GLU A 406 0.61 -13.86 -5.57
N VAL A 407 -0.18 -13.14 -6.36
CA VAL A 407 -0.78 -11.82 -6.04
C VAL A 407 -2.28 -11.97 -6.07
#